data_beb0289623ec7d65e83082b6a0e5c16b
#
_entry.id   beb0289623ec7d65e83082b6a0e5c16b
#
_cell.length_a   1.000
_cell.length_b   1.000
_cell.length_c   1.000
_cell.angle_alpha   90.00
_cell.angle_beta   90.00
_cell.angle_gamma   90.00
#
_symmetry.space_group_name_H-M   'P 1'
#
loop_
_entity.id
_entity.type
_entity.pdbx_description
1 polymer ?
#
loop_
_entity_poly.entity_id
_entity_poly.type
_entity_poly.pdbx_seq_one_letter_code
_entity_poly.pdbx_strand_id
1 'polypeptide(L)'
;MGAALEFENVAFAYARAAGEGAGVVRVAAGASAADVTAACGDKAAAARADAESGADRVLDGVSLCVPEGAFALLTGATGSGKSTLLRLAKPELAPAGEHSGQIRVLGRDVAGLSPVESARSVGYVFQSPDAQIVCDTVWHEMAFGLENLGVPEPEMRRRVAETCNFFGMEPWFRAQTAELSGGQRQMLALAATLAMRPRVLLLDEPTSMLDPIAEKEFLGLLFRANRELGITVVVATHDPRPMCDYATCAFRLEAGAVREVAVASLAAPRPLVVDKGTVSSSASEVVAAREAWFRHSRDCDWVLRGLDLRLVCGEVRALVGGNGCGKSTLLSLLAGVTKPQKGRMKNSLAASQALLPQSPKALLACQTVRDELSEWGRGAGYGAAEVDTALAELGLAHAADRHPYDLSGGQQQMLALKKLLLCRPRLLLLDEPTKGLDDDVRAWVARAILHARAEGATVLLATHDMAFVEAVADRVSLMFDGQLTCTQPTAEFFADSWLYRP
;
A
#
# COMPACT_ATOMS: atom_id res chain seq x y z
N MET A 1 -18.12 18.28 -23.81
CA MET A 1 -17.02 17.30 -23.65
C MET A 1 -17.71 15.96 -23.36
N GLY A 2 -17.29 14.87 -24.00
CA GLY A 2 -17.84 13.54 -23.74
C GLY A 2 -17.41 13.02 -22.36
N ALA A 3 -18.14 12.05 -21.84
CA ALA A 3 -17.74 11.34 -20.66
C ALA A 3 -16.72 10.23 -21.02
N ALA A 4 -15.60 10.17 -20.33
CA ALA A 4 -14.62 9.11 -20.51
C ALA A 4 -14.95 7.86 -19.69
N LEU A 5 -15.50 8.06 -18.48
CA LEU A 5 -15.90 7.00 -17.58
C LEU A 5 -17.19 7.39 -16.87
N GLU A 6 -18.19 6.51 -16.93
CA GLU A 6 -19.50 6.71 -16.31
C GLU A 6 -19.89 5.48 -15.50
N PHE A 7 -20.39 5.71 -14.30
CA PHE A 7 -21.04 4.73 -13.46
C PHE A 7 -22.48 5.20 -13.24
N GLU A 8 -23.47 4.35 -13.49
CA GLU A 8 -24.89 4.65 -13.31
C GLU A 8 -25.49 3.63 -12.34
N ASN A 9 -25.82 4.09 -11.13
CA ASN A 9 -26.45 3.32 -10.07
C ASN A 9 -25.78 1.96 -9.81
N VAL A 10 -24.45 1.96 -9.72
CA VAL A 10 -23.65 0.74 -9.54
C VAL A 10 -23.65 0.31 -8.09
N ALA A 11 -24.07 -0.93 -7.83
CA ALA A 11 -23.94 -1.59 -6.54
C ALA A 11 -23.09 -2.86 -6.68
N PHE A 12 -22.34 -3.20 -5.63
CA PHE A 12 -21.48 -4.38 -5.61
C PHE A 12 -21.41 -5.01 -4.22
N ALA A 13 -21.51 -6.35 -4.18
CA ALA A 13 -21.25 -7.18 -3.02
C ALA A 13 -20.31 -8.32 -3.38
N TYR A 14 -19.30 -8.59 -2.55
CA TYR A 14 -18.41 -9.73 -2.76
C TYR A 14 -19.17 -11.06 -2.59
N ALA A 15 -18.82 -12.07 -3.40
CA ALA A 15 -19.27 -13.42 -3.19
C ALA A 15 -18.82 -13.90 -1.81
N ARG A 16 -19.76 -14.40 -0.96
CA ARG A 16 -19.38 -15.05 0.30
C ARG A 16 -18.55 -16.30 -0.03
N ALA A 17 -17.40 -16.47 0.61
CA ALA A 17 -16.70 -17.75 0.61
C ALA A 17 -17.70 -18.82 1.12
N ALA A 18 -17.97 -19.83 0.30
CA ALA A 18 -18.82 -20.93 0.71
C ALA A 18 -18.20 -21.56 1.96
N GLY A 19 -18.87 -21.39 3.11
CA GLY A 19 -18.47 -22.02 4.35
C GLY A 19 -18.36 -23.54 4.14
N GLU A 20 -17.43 -24.17 4.80
CA GLU A 20 -17.18 -25.61 4.84
C GLU A 20 -18.47 -26.39 5.06
N GLY A 21 -19.07 -26.88 3.98
CA GLY A 21 -20.33 -27.64 3.99
C GLY A 21 -20.73 -28.17 2.62
N ALA A 22 -20.09 -27.68 1.54
CA ALA A 22 -20.30 -28.23 0.20
C ALA A 22 -19.20 -29.27 -0.09
N GLY A 23 -19.54 -30.54 0.09
CA GLY A 23 -18.69 -31.68 -0.22
C GLY A 23 -18.07 -31.53 -1.62
N VAL A 24 -16.78 -31.84 -1.72
CA VAL A 24 -16.05 -31.94 -2.98
C VAL A 24 -16.84 -32.83 -3.93
N VAL A 25 -17.48 -32.23 -4.92
CA VAL A 25 -18.06 -33.00 -6.02
C VAL A 25 -16.88 -33.54 -6.84
N ARG A 26 -16.50 -34.77 -6.56
CA ARG A 26 -15.61 -35.53 -7.45
C ARG A 26 -16.41 -35.77 -8.75
N VAL A 27 -16.05 -35.00 -9.78
CA VAL A 27 -16.52 -35.28 -11.13
C VAL A 27 -15.85 -36.58 -11.55
N ALA A 28 -16.64 -37.64 -11.64
CA ALA A 28 -16.19 -38.88 -12.25
C ALA A 28 -15.88 -38.64 -13.73
N ALA A 29 -14.76 -39.08 -14.20
CA ALA A 29 -14.36 -38.99 -15.60
C ALA A 29 -15.44 -39.72 -16.48
N GLY A 30 -16.25 -38.96 -17.23
CA GLY A 30 -17.27 -39.52 -18.13
C GLY A 30 -18.59 -38.77 -18.22
N ALA A 31 -18.80 -37.66 -17.45
CA ALA A 31 -20.08 -36.91 -17.54
C ALA A 31 -20.08 -35.95 -18.73
N SER A 32 -21.21 -35.90 -19.47
CA SER A 32 -21.41 -35.04 -20.64
C SER A 32 -21.73 -33.59 -20.23
N ALA A 33 -21.45 -32.64 -21.13
CA ALA A 33 -21.71 -31.21 -20.91
C ALA A 33 -23.16 -30.85 -20.56
N ALA A 34 -24.14 -31.73 -20.85
CA ALA A 34 -25.54 -31.53 -20.53
C ALA A 34 -25.88 -31.76 -19.04
N ASP A 35 -25.12 -32.62 -18.34
CA ASP A 35 -25.36 -32.93 -16.94
C ASP A 35 -24.85 -31.83 -15.97
N VAL A 36 -23.91 -30.99 -16.45
CA VAL A 36 -23.39 -29.88 -15.68
C VAL A 36 -24.33 -28.68 -15.67
N THR A 37 -25.12 -28.48 -16.73
CA THR A 37 -26.02 -27.33 -16.85
C THR A 37 -27.28 -27.50 -16.01
N ALA A 38 -27.76 -28.72 -15.81
CA ALA A 38 -28.97 -29.00 -15.01
C ALA A 38 -28.70 -28.81 -13.47
N ALA A 39 -27.48 -29.09 -13.01
CA ALA A 39 -27.11 -28.92 -11.61
C ALA A 39 -26.86 -27.45 -11.19
N CYS A 40 -26.61 -26.55 -12.16
CA CYS A 40 -26.47 -25.12 -11.92
C CYS A 40 -27.78 -24.34 -11.89
N GLY A 41 -28.82 -24.82 -12.56
CA GLY A 41 -30.10 -24.13 -12.68
C GLY A 41 -30.92 -24.01 -11.38
N ASP A 42 -30.92 -25.05 -10.56
CA ASP A 42 -31.71 -25.06 -9.31
C ASP A 42 -31.02 -24.31 -8.15
N LYS A 43 -29.68 -24.14 -8.19
CA LYS A 43 -28.95 -23.38 -7.17
C LYS A 43 -29.00 -21.87 -7.42
N ALA A 44 -29.17 -21.43 -8.66
CA ALA A 44 -29.30 -20.00 -8.99
C ALA A 44 -30.64 -19.42 -8.54
N ALA A 45 -31.71 -20.25 -8.46
CA ALA A 45 -33.01 -19.85 -7.94
C ALA A 45 -33.04 -19.73 -6.40
N ALA A 46 -32.35 -20.61 -5.70
CA ALA A 46 -32.22 -20.54 -4.24
C ALA A 46 -31.34 -19.36 -3.79
N ALA A 47 -30.27 -19.05 -4.53
CA ALA A 47 -29.41 -17.88 -4.23
C ALA A 47 -30.12 -16.53 -4.45
N ARG A 48 -31.17 -16.46 -5.28
CA ARG A 48 -31.96 -15.24 -5.46
C ARG A 48 -32.95 -14.97 -4.32
N ALA A 49 -33.38 -15.98 -3.58
CA ALA A 49 -34.27 -15.82 -2.44
C ALA A 49 -33.56 -15.35 -1.16
N ASP A 50 -32.26 -15.63 -1.02
CA ASP A 50 -31.43 -15.17 0.11
C ASP A 50 -30.82 -13.77 -0.11
N ALA A 51 -30.95 -13.18 -1.29
CA ALA A 51 -30.44 -11.85 -1.63
C ALA A 51 -31.23 -10.69 -0.97
N GLU A 52 -32.36 -10.97 -0.32
CA GLU A 52 -33.16 -9.97 0.44
C GLU A 52 -32.69 -9.79 1.89
N SER A 53 -31.69 -10.54 2.38
CA SER A 53 -31.11 -10.36 3.71
C SER A 53 -29.68 -9.83 3.62
N GLY A 54 -29.49 -8.50 3.70
CA GLY A 54 -28.32 -7.79 4.21
C GLY A 54 -26.94 -8.32 3.86
N ALA A 55 -26.64 -8.63 2.58
CA ALA A 55 -25.25 -8.82 2.13
C ALA A 55 -24.50 -7.51 2.31
N ASP A 56 -23.32 -7.52 2.95
CA ASP A 56 -22.44 -6.36 3.11
C ASP A 56 -22.07 -5.77 1.74
N ARG A 57 -22.91 -4.83 1.25
CA ARG A 57 -22.64 -4.11 0.01
C ARG A 57 -21.48 -3.17 0.22
N VAL A 58 -20.45 -3.34 -0.59
CA VAL A 58 -19.28 -2.43 -0.60
C VAL A 58 -19.56 -1.17 -1.40
N LEU A 59 -20.40 -1.28 -2.46
CA LEU A 59 -20.87 -0.17 -3.25
C LEU A 59 -22.40 -0.23 -3.28
N ASP A 60 -23.07 0.93 -3.10
CA ASP A 60 -24.52 1.01 -3.06
C ASP A 60 -25.04 2.23 -3.85
N GLY A 61 -25.46 1.99 -5.08
CA GLY A 61 -26.02 3.01 -5.95
C GLY A 61 -25.04 4.09 -6.42
N VAL A 62 -23.77 3.73 -6.64
CA VAL A 62 -22.71 4.66 -7.07
C VAL A 62 -23.02 5.22 -8.44
N SER A 63 -23.07 6.56 -8.54
CA SER A 63 -23.19 7.28 -9.82
C SER A 63 -22.12 8.36 -9.87
N LEU A 64 -21.27 8.33 -10.90
CA LEU A 64 -20.27 9.37 -11.16
C LEU A 64 -19.97 9.44 -12.66
N CYS A 65 -19.51 10.62 -13.10
CA CYS A 65 -19.11 10.87 -14.47
C CYS A 65 -17.77 11.59 -14.50
N VAL A 66 -16.78 11.03 -15.21
CA VAL A 66 -15.45 11.63 -15.40
C VAL A 66 -15.38 12.15 -16.84
N PRO A 67 -15.17 13.47 -17.04
CA PRO A 67 -15.02 14.04 -18.38
C PRO A 67 -13.76 13.56 -19.12
N GLU A 68 -13.80 13.53 -20.46
CA GLU A 68 -12.62 13.24 -21.25
C GLU A 68 -11.49 14.27 -20.98
N GLY A 69 -10.26 13.78 -20.85
CA GLY A 69 -9.07 14.58 -20.56
C GLY A 69 -8.96 15.07 -19.11
N ALA A 70 -9.92 14.71 -18.23
CA ALA A 70 -9.85 15.08 -16.82
C ALA A 70 -8.71 14.36 -16.09
N PHE A 71 -8.19 15.01 -15.05
CA PHE A 71 -7.39 14.40 -13.99
C PHE A 71 -8.30 14.31 -12.75
N ALA A 72 -8.90 13.13 -12.53
CA ALA A 72 -9.91 12.92 -11.52
C ALA A 72 -9.32 12.21 -10.29
N LEU A 73 -9.67 12.65 -9.09
CA LEU A 73 -9.32 12.00 -7.84
C LEU A 73 -10.53 11.24 -7.29
N LEU A 74 -10.34 9.98 -6.93
CA LEU A 74 -11.30 9.18 -6.16
C LEU A 74 -10.74 8.97 -4.76
N THR A 75 -11.31 9.68 -3.77
CA THR A 75 -10.83 9.67 -2.39
C THR A 75 -11.75 8.89 -1.47
N GLY A 76 -11.27 8.50 -0.30
CA GLY A 76 -12.04 7.78 0.73
C GLY A 76 -11.13 6.98 1.64
N ALA A 77 -11.65 6.55 2.79
CA ALA A 77 -10.92 5.74 3.75
C ALA A 77 -10.43 4.42 3.14
N THR A 78 -9.42 3.82 3.74
CA THR A 78 -8.97 2.47 3.37
C THR A 78 -10.12 1.48 3.58
N GLY A 79 -10.37 0.63 2.58
CA GLY A 79 -11.51 -0.32 2.61
C GLY A 79 -12.86 0.27 2.18
N SER A 80 -12.95 1.55 1.80
CA SER A 80 -14.22 2.16 1.34
C SER A 80 -14.75 1.64 0.00
N GLY A 81 -13.98 0.82 -0.74
CA GLY A 81 -14.39 0.27 -2.04
C GLY A 81 -13.79 0.97 -3.27
N LYS A 82 -12.81 1.89 -3.12
CA LYS A 82 -12.16 2.60 -4.25
C LYS A 82 -11.57 1.65 -5.29
N SER A 83 -10.75 0.71 -4.85
CA SER A 83 -10.14 -0.30 -5.73
C SER A 83 -11.18 -1.18 -6.40
N THR A 84 -12.26 -1.54 -5.68
CA THR A 84 -13.39 -2.28 -6.21
C THR A 84 -14.07 -1.51 -7.34
N LEU A 85 -14.37 -0.22 -7.11
CA LEU A 85 -15.00 0.64 -8.10
C LEU A 85 -14.13 0.78 -9.37
N LEU A 86 -12.80 1.02 -9.22
CA LEU A 86 -11.91 1.10 -10.38
C LEU A 86 -11.82 -0.22 -11.15
N ARG A 87 -11.76 -1.35 -10.45
CA ARG A 87 -11.66 -2.68 -11.09
C ARG A 87 -12.93 -3.05 -11.86
N LEU A 88 -14.10 -2.62 -11.40
CA LEU A 88 -15.36 -2.84 -12.13
C LEU A 88 -15.37 -2.13 -13.50
N ALA A 89 -14.60 -1.05 -13.68
CA ALA A 89 -14.44 -0.39 -14.99
C ALA A 89 -13.55 -1.17 -15.97
N LYS A 90 -12.92 -2.26 -15.53
CA LYS A 90 -12.10 -3.16 -16.36
C LYS A 90 -12.51 -4.61 -16.12
N PRO A 91 -13.33 -5.19 -16.99
CA PRO A 91 -13.96 -6.50 -16.78
C PRO A 91 -13.00 -7.62 -16.39
N GLU A 92 -11.76 -7.59 -16.93
CA GLU A 92 -10.73 -8.60 -16.66
C GLU A 92 -10.20 -8.54 -15.21
N LEU A 93 -10.44 -7.41 -14.53
CA LEU A 93 -10.01 -7.19 -13.14
C LEU A 93 -11.18 -7.15 -12.16
N ALA A 94 -12.43 -7.27 -12.67
CA ALA A 94 -13.62 -7.22 -11.84
C ALA A 94 -13.55 -8.33 -10.77
N PRO A 95 -13.75 -7.99 -9.48
CA PRO A 95 -13.71 -8.99 -8.43
C PRO A 95 -14.95 -9.91 -8.51
N ALA A 96 -14.83 -11.12 -7.98
CA ALA A 96 -15.92 -12.07 -7.90
C ALA A 96 -17.01 -11.55 -6.94
N GLY A 97 -18.24 -11.44 -7.42
CA GLY A 97 -19.36 -10.91 -6.64
C GLY A 97 -20.57 -10.60 -7.50
N GLU A 98 -21.61 -10.10 -6.86
CA GLU A 98 -22.81 -9.62 -7.52
C GLU A 98 -22.71 -8.12 -7.75
N HIS A 99 -22.97 -7.69 -8.98
CA HIS A 99 -23.01 -6.27 -9.30
C HIS A 99 -24.30 -5.92 -10.05
N SER A 100 -24.75 -4.70 -9.90
CA SER A 100 -25.88 -4.12 -10.64
C SER A 100 -25.51 -2.70 -11.09
N GLY A 101 -26.34 -2.13 -11.96
CA GLY A 101 -26.10 -0.83 -12.58
C GLY A 101 -25.35 -0.97 -13.90
N GLN A 102 -24.92 0.16 -14.47
CA GLN A 102 -24.24 0.22 -15.76
C GLN A 102 -22.92 0.99 -15.65
N ILE A 103 -21.89 0.47 -16.34
CA ILE A 103 -20.57 1.12 -16.39
C ILE A 103 -20.21 1.31 -17.86
N ARG A 104 -19.89 2.56 -18.23
CA ARG A 104 -19.50 2.90 -19.61
C ARG A 104 -18.11 3.51 -19.64
N VAL A 105 -17.32 3.11 -20.62
CA VAL A 105 -16.03 3.72 -20.97
C VAL A 105 -16.12 4.27 -22.38
N LEU A 106 -15.86 5.56 -22.52
CA LEU A 106 -15.94 6.28 -23.81
C LEU A 106 -17.32 6.03 -24.50
N GLY A 107 -18.39 6.06 -23.70
CA GLY A 107 -19.77 5.85 -24.15
C GLY A 107 -20.14 4.38 -24.44
N ARG A 108 -19.23 3.41 -24.30
CA ARG A 108 -19.47 1.98 -24.52
C ARG A 108 -19.60 1.22 -23.23
N ASP A 109 -20.58 0.35 -23.13
CA ASP A 109 -20.75 -0.53 -21.97
C ASP A 109 -19.56 -1.47 -21.83
N VAL A 110 -18.95 -1.52 -20.63
CA VAL A 110 -17.76 -2.34 -20.36
C VAL A 110 -18.04 -3.84 -20.50
N ALA A 111 -19.25 -4.27 -20.21
CA ALA A 111 -19.66 -5.68 -20.35
C ALA A 111 -19.65 -6.17 -21.81
N GLY A 112 -19.74 -5.26 -22.77
CA GLY A 112 -19.71 -5.58 -24.20
C GLY A 112 -18.33 -5.45 -24.86
N LEU A 113 -17.28 -5.08 -24.09
CA LEU A 113 -15.93 -4.91 -24.64
C LEU A 113 -15.22 -6.27 -24.74
N SER A 114 -14.59 -6.53 -25.88
CA SER A 114 -13.62 -7.62 -25.96
C SER A 114 -12.35 -7.30 -25.14
N PRO A 115 -11.56 -8.29 -24.70
CA PRO A 115 -10.31 -8.03 -23.95
C PRO A 115 -9.34 -7.08 -24.66
N VAL A 116 -9.25 -7.15 -25.99
CA VAL A 116 -8.40 -6.27 -26.80
C VAL A 116 -8.95 -4.83 -26.81
N GLU A 117 -10.26 -4.66 -26.93
CA GLU A 117 -10.89 -3.32 -26.89
C GLU A 117 -10.76 -2.72 -25.49
N SER A 118 -10.97 -3.53 -24.44
CA SER A 118 -10.77 -3.14 -23.05
C SER A 118 -9.33 -2.67 -22.82
N ALA A 119 -8.32 -3.43 -23.24
CA ALA A 119 -6.90 -3.09 -23.07
C ALA A 119 -6.49 -1.82 -23.84
N ARG A 120 -7.10 -1.57 -25.00
CA ARG A 120 -6.88 -0.34 -25.79
C ARG A 120 -7.59 0.89 -25.23
N SER A 121 -8.70 0.67 -24.52
CA SER A 121 -9.51 1.77 -23.98
C SER A 121 -9.05 2.17 -22.58
N VAL A 122 -8.77 1.17 -21.71
CA VAL A 122 -8.50 1.35 -20.29
C VAL A 122 -7.17 0.72 -19.92
N GLY A 123 -6.22 1.56 -19.50
CA GLY A 123 -5.02 1.14 -18.79
C GLY A 123 -5.30 1.07 -17.28
N TYR A 124 -4.70 0.12 -16.59
CA TYR A 124 -4.77 -0.01 -15.14
C TYR A 124 -3.38 -0.13 -14.53
N VAL A 125 -3.10 0.64 -13.49
CA VAL A 125 -1.86 0.59 -12.72
C VAL A 125 -2.19 0.17 -11.30
N PHE A 126 -1.63 -0.97 -10.87
CA PHE A 126 -1.87 -1.53 -9.54
C PHE A 126 -1.14 -0.77 -8.44
N GLN A 127 -1.65 -0.89 -7.22
CA GLN A 127 -1.00 -0.37 -6.02
C GLN A 127 0.41 -0.96 -5.82
N SER A 128 0.59 -2.27 -6.07
CA SER A 128 1.89 -2.94 -6.02
C SER A 128 2.36 -3.24 -7.44
N PRO A 129 3.47 -2.64 -7.89
CA PRO A 129 4.05 -2.94 -9.20
C PRO A 129 4.50 -4.41 -9.33
N ASP A 130 4.86 -5.05 -8.22
CA ASP A 130 5.26 -6.47 -8.21
C ASP A 130 4.11 -7.42 -8.61
N ALA A 131 2.86 -6.98 -8.45
CA ALA A 131 1.69 -7.73 -8.91
C ALA A 131 1.39 -7.52 -10.42
N GLN A 132 2.03 -6.54 -11.05
CA GLN A 132 1.80 -6.15 -12.44
C GLN A 132 2.94 -6.54 -13.36
N ILE A 133 4.19 -6.38 -12.91
CA ILE A 133 5.39 -6.70 -13.69
C ILE A 133 5.55 -8.21 -13.76
N VAL A 134 5.61 -8.76 -14.98
CA VAL A 134 5.69 -10.21 -15.25
C VAL A 134 6.96 -10.64 -15.94
N CYS A 135 7.69 -9.70 -16.57
CA CYS A 135 8.91 -10.00 -17.32
C CYS A 135 10.18 -9.77 -16.50
N ASP A 136 11.24 -10.51 -16.80
CA ASP A 136 12.52 -10.43 -16.08
C ASP A 136 13.33 -9.16 -16.43
N THR A 137 13.05 -8.51 -17.54
CA THR A 137 13.79 -7.33 -18.03
C THR A 137 12.85 -6.19 -18.39
N VAL A 138 13.32 -4.95 -18.20
CA VAL A 138 12.55 -3.73 -18.46
C VAL A 138 12.05 -3.68 -19.90
N TRP A 139 12.90 -3.96 -20.89
CA TRP A 139 12.51 -3.88 -22.31
C TRP A 139 11.45 -4.93 -22.68
N HIS A 140 11.50 -6.13 -22.10
CA HIS A 140 10.46 -7.15 -22.28
C HIS A 140 9.13 -6.70 -21.69
N GLU A 141 9.15 -6.17 -20.46
CA GLU A 141 7.95 -5.66 -19.82
C GLU A 141 7.29 -4.55 -20.63
N MET A 142 8.10 -3.63 -21.21
CA MET A 142 7.60 -2.57 -22.09
C MET A 142 6.97 -3.10 -23.37
N ALA A 143 7.45 -4.21 -23.91
CA ALA A 143 6.96 -4.84 -25.13
C ALA A 143 5.76 -5.78 -24.88
N PHE A 144 5.67 -6.39 -23.72
CA PHE A 144 4.74 -7.48 -23.40
C PHE A 144 3.27 -7.17 -23.73
N GLY A 145 2.76 -6.01 -23.28
CA GLY A 145 1.40 -5.60 -23.57
C GLY A 145 1.15 -5.34 -25.05
N LEU A 146 2.15 -4.85 -25.79
CA LEU A 146 2.08 -4.59 -27.22
C LEU A 146 2.07 -5.90 -28.03
N GLU A 147 2.85 -6.88 -27.60
CA GLU A 147 2.87 -8.23 -28.21
C GLU A 147 1.50 -8.90 -28.08
N ASN A 148 0.91 -8.86 -26.90
CA ASN A 148 -0.42 -9.41 -26.63
C ASN A 148 -1.53 -8.72 -27.43
N LEU A 149 -1.35 -7.44 -27.76
CA LEU A 149 -2.25 -6.67 -28.63
C LEU A 149 -2.01 -6.90 -30.13
N GLY A 150 -1.02 -7.74 -30.50
CA GLY A 150 -0.66 -8.02 -31.89
C GLY A 150 -0.07 -6.81 -32.64
N VAL A 151 0.60 -5.90 -31.92
CA VAL A 151 1.22 -4.72 -32.55
C VAL A 151 2.43 -5.20 -33.39
N PRO A 152 2.53 -4.78 -34.67
CA PRO A 152 3.67 -5.13 -35.52
C PRO A 152 5.01 -4.68 -34.92
N GLU A 153 6.07 -5.49 -35.07
CA GLU A 153 7.38 -5.25 -34.46
C GLU A 153 7.95 -3.83 -34.73
N PRO A 154 7.90 -3.27 -35.95
CA PRO A 154 8.42 -1.90 -36.19
C PRO A 154 7.68 -0.82 -35.39
N GLU A 155 6.37 -0.98 -35.25
CA GLU A 155 5.55 -0.05 -34.46
C GLU A 155 5.77 -0.26 -32.96
N MET A 156 5.92 -1.50 -32.52
CA MET A 156 6.25 -1.84 -31.13
C MET A 156 7.57 -1.19 -30.71
N ARG A 157 8.63 -1.37 -31.48
CA ARG A 157 9.94 -0.74 -31.25
C ARG A 157 9.84 0.77 -31.13
N ARG A 158 9.06 1.41 -31.98
CA ARG A 158 8.85 2.85 -31.96
C ARG A 158 8.12 3.27 -30.68
N ARG A 159 7.00 2.62 -30.33
CA ARG A 159 6.22 2.95 -29.12
C ARG A 159 7.03 2.77 -27.84
N VAL A 160 7.79 1.68 -27.75
CA VAL A 160 8.68 1.42 -26.60
C VAL A 160 9.73 2.53 -26.50
N ALA A 161 10.40 2.88 -27.60
CA ALA A 161 11.41 3.94 -27.60
C ALA A 161 10.84 5.32 -27.23
N GLU A 162 9.69 5.70 -27.83
CA GLU A 162 8.98 6.93 -27.50
C GLU A 162 8.63 7.01 -26.01
N THR A 163 8.08 5.93 -25.46
CA THR A 163 7.67 5.87 -24.05
C THR A 163 8.88 5.87 -23.13
N CYS A 164 9.93 5.09 -23.43
CA CYS A 164 11.17 5.09 -22.64
C CYS A 164 11.81 6.47 -22.58
N ASN A 165 11.86 7.18 -23.72
CA ASN A 165 12.39 8.53 -23.77
C ASN A 165 11.52 9.51 -22.97
N PHE A 166 10.19 9.41 -23.07
CA PHE A 166 9.25 10.25 -22.31
C PHE A 166 9.43 10.12 -20.80
N PHE A 167 9.70 8.90 -20.32
CA PHE A 167 9.89 8.59 -18.91
C PHE A 167 11.35 8.64 -18.43
N GLY A 168 12.32 8.91 -19.33
CA GLY A 168 13.74 8.95 -18.97
C GLY A 168 14.31 7.59 -18.56
N MET A 169 13.78 6.50 -19.10
CA MET A 169 14.12 5.13 -18.72
C MET A 169 15.35 4.55 -19.42
N GLU A 170 15.96 5.29 -20.34
CA GLU A 170 17.10 4.81 -21.14
C GLU A 170 18.26 4.23 -20.31
N PRO A 171 18.68 4.85 -19.17
CA PRO A 171 19.82 4.35 -18.41
C PRO A 171 19.65 2.92 -17.86
N TRP A 172 18.42 2.50 -17.62
CA TRP A 172 18.09 1.19 -17.04
C TRP A 172 17.18 0.33 -17.92
N PHE A 173 17.04 0.68 -19.20
CA PHE A 173 16.22 -0.04 -20.18
C PHE A 173 16.57 -1.53 -20.33
N ARG A 174 17.85 -1.89 -20.13
CA ARG A 174 18.33 -3.27 -20.21
C ARG A 174 18.48 -3.97 -18.85
N ALA A 175 18.12 -3.28 -17.75
CA ALA A 175 18.23 -3.84 -16.41
C ALA A 175 17.24 -4.99 -16.18
N GLN A 176 17.55 -5.84 -15.22
CA GLN A 176 16.62 -6.82 -14.69
C GLN A 176 15.55 -6.10 -13.85
N THR A 177 14.29 -6.50 -13.95
CA THR A 177 13.19 -5.90 -13.19
C THR A 177 13.37 -6.09 -11.68
N ALA A 178 14.00 -7.17 -11.26
CA ALA A 178 14.33 -7.46 -9.87
C ALA A 178 15.37 -6.49 -9.25
N GLU A 179 16.22 -5.86 -10.08
CA GLU A 179 17.24 -4.91 -9.65
C GLU A 179 16.71 -3.48 -9.46
N LEU A 180 15.49 -3.21 -9.95
CA LEU A 180 14.88 -1.89 -9.90
C LEU A 180 14.47 -1.50 -8.48
N SER A 181 14.62 -0.21 -8.16
CA SER A 181 14.00 0.36 -6.97
C SER A 181 12.47 0.31 -7.04
N GLY A 182 11.79 0.46 -5.90
CA GLY A 182 10.31 0.51 -5.87
C GLY A 182 9.74 1.62 -6.76
N GLY A 183 10.36 2.80 -6.78
CA GLY A 183 9.97 3.91 -7.65
C GLY A 183 10.17 3.61 -9.13
N GLN A 184 11.30 2.98 -9.49
CA GLN A 184 11.57 2.55 -10.87
C GLN A 184 10.58 1.48 -11.33
N ARG A 185 10.20 0.51 -10.46
CA ARG A 185 9.17 -0.49 -10.77
C ARG A 185 7.80 0.16 -11.00
N GLN A 186 7.42 1.13 -10.17
CA GLN A 186 6.17 1.87 -10.35
C GLN A 186 6.16 2.66 -11.65
N MET A 187 7.30 3.30 -11.98
CA MET A 187 7.49 4.01 -13.24
C MET A 187 7.39 3.05 -14.45
N LEU A 188 8.00 1.86 -14.35
CA LEU A 188 7.92 0.82 -15.38
C LEU A 188 6.49 0.35 -15.61
N ALA A 189 5.73 0.09 -14.54
CA ALA A 189 4.33 -0.32 -14.63
C ALA A 189 3.46 0.74 -15.34
N LEU A 190 3.67 2.02 -15.00
CA LEU A 190 3.01 3.14 -15.67
C LEU A 190 3.42 3.23 -17.15
N ALA A 191 4.71 3.19 -17.45
CA ALA A 191 5.25 3.30 -18.80
C ALA A 191 4.78 2.15 -19.70
N ALA A 192 4.84 0.90 -19.24
CA ALA A 192 4.35 -0.28 -19.96
C ALA A 192 2.84 -0.17 -20.27
N THR A 193 2.06 0.34 -19.34
CA THR A 193 0.63 0.59 -19.56
C THR A 193 0.41 1.68 -20.59
N LEU A 194 1.16 2.79 -20.53
CA LEU A 194 1.02 3.90 -21.48
C LEU A 194 1.54 3.57 -22.89
N ALA A 195 2.49 2.65 -23.04
CA ALA A 195 2.93 2.17 -24.35
C ALA A 195 1.79 1.56 -25.18
N MET A 196 0.77 0.98 -24.53
CA MET A 196 -0.45 0.47 -25.18
C MET A 196 -1.36 1.60 -25.69
N ARG A 197 -1.13 2.86 -25.27
CA ARG A 197 -1.89 4.06 -25.63
C ARG A 197 -3.38 4.00 -25.24
N PRO A 198 -3.70 3.71 -23.96
CA PRO A 198 -5.09 3.75 -23.49
C PRO A 198 -5.61 5.19 -23.51
N ARG A 199 -6.92 5.37 -23.67
CA ARG A 199 -7.57 6.69 -23.58
C ARG A 199 -7.96 7.05 -22.13
N VAL A 200 -8.19 6.04 -21.28
CA VAL A 200 -8.49 6.17 -19.87
C VAL A 200 -7.43 5.41 -19.09
N LEU A 201 -6.84 6.04 -18.08
CA LEU A 201 -5.85 5.44 -17.20
C LEU A 201 -6.40 5.44 -15.77
N LEU A 202 -6.54 4.26 -15.20
CA LEU A 202 -6.99 4.03 -13.83
C LEU A 202 -5.76 3.67 -12.97
N LEU A 203 -5.56 4.37 -11.85
CA LEU A 203 -4.44 4.12 -10.96
C LEU A 203 -4.98 3.87 -9.54
N ASP A 204 -4.57 2.77 -8.94
CA ASP A 204 -4.97 2.38 -7.59
C ASP A 204 -3.81 2.63 -6.62
N GLU A 205 -3.91 3.67 -5.77
CA GLU A 205 -2.90 4.09 -4.80
C GLU A 205 -1.46 4.16 -5.37
N PRO A 206 -1.21 4.81 -6.51
CA PRO A 206 0.03 4.65 -7.28
C PRO A 206 1.28 5.23 -6.58
N THR A 207 1.12 6.11 -5.61
CA THR A 207 2.25 6.77 -4.91
C THR A 207 2.50 6.21 -3.51
N SER A 208 1.64 5.31 -3.01
CA SER A 208 1.71 4.79 -1.64
C SER A 208 3.02 4.07 -1.28
N MET A 209 3.80 3.65 -2.28
CA MET A 209 5.08 2.95 -2.14
C MET A 209 6.30 3.84 -2.39
N LEU A 210 6.09 5.10 -2.78
CA LEU A 210 7.15 6.01 -3.21
C LEU A 210 7.64 6.86 -2.03
N ASP A 211 8.92 7.24 -2.09
CA ASP A 211 9.43 8.31 -1.23
C ASP A 211 9.02 9.69 -1.81
N PRO A 212 9.11 10.78 -1.05
CA PRO A 212 8.61 12.09 -1.49
C PRO A 212 9.23 12.61 -2.80
N ILE A 213 10.46 12.21 -3.13
CA ILE A 213 11.15 12.63 -4.36
C ILE A 213 10.58 11.83 -5.54
N ALA A 214 10.55 10.50 -5.42
CA ALA A 214 10.00 9.63 -6.45
C ALA A 214 8.50 9.88 -6.68
N GLU A 215 7.75 10.23 -5.63
CA GLU A 215 6.33 10.65 -5.75
C GLU A 215 6.19 11.89 -6.63
N LYS A 216 6.96 12.94 -6.37
CA LYS A 216 6.93 14.18 -7.19
C LYS A 216 7.30 13.91 -8.65
N GLU A 217 8.31 13.10 -8.89
CA GLU A 217 8.72 12.71 -10.24
C GLU A 217 7.61 11.92 -10.96
N PHE A 218 7.04 10.92 -10.28
CA PHE A 218 5.93 10.11 -10.80
C PHE A 218 4.72 10.97 -11.15
N LEU A 219 4.28 11.85 -10.23
CA LEU A 219 3.13 12.73 -10.44
C LEU A 219 3.40 13.74 -11.56
N GLY A 220 4.60 14.29 -11.64
CA GLY A 220 5.00 15.18 -12.72
C GLY A 220 4.88 14.51 -14.09
N LEU A 221 5.34 13.26 -14.23
CA LEU A 221 5.24 12.49 -15.47
C LEU A 221 3.79 12.07 -15.78
N LEU A 222 3.03 11.69 -14.78
CA LEU A 222 1.61 11.35 -14.92
C LEU A 222 0.80 12.57 -15.41
N PHE A 223 1.06 13.74 -14.83
CA PHE A 223 0.43 14.99 -15.25
C PHE A 223 0.82 15.38 -16.67
N ARG A 224 2.10 15.25 -17.04
CA ARG A 224 2.54 15.46 -18.42
C ARG A 224 1.80 14.51 -19.38
N ALA A 225 1.67 13.22 -19.02
CA ALA A 225 0.93 12.27 -19.85
C ALA A 225 -0.55 12.69 -20.02
N ASN A 226 -1.22 13.15 -18.95
CA ASN A 226 -2.58 13.67 -19.04
C ASN A 226 -2.67 14.88 -19.99
N ARG A 227 -1.77 15.86 -19.84
CA ARG A 227 -1.82 17.13 -20.59
C ARG A 227 -1.34 17.02 -22.02
N GLU A 228 -0.21 16.34 -22.24
CA GLU A 228 0.45 16.29 -23.55
C GLU A 228 -0.18 15.20 -24.45
N LEU A 229 -0.63 14.08 -23.86
CA LEU A 229 -1.23 12.98 -24.61
C LEU A 229 -2.78 12.99 -24.59
N GLY A 230 -3.39 13.88 -23.81
CA GLY A 230 -4.86 14.01 -23.72
C GLY A 230 -5.55 12.81 -23.07
N ILE A 231 -4.85 12.04 -22.26
CA ILE A 231 -5.37 10.84 -21.59
C ILE A 231 -6.22 11.25 -20.39
N THR A 232 -7.39 10.64 -20.20
CA THR A 232 -8.16 10.79 -18.98
C THR A 232 -7.51 9.99 -17.88
N VAL A 233 -7.24 10.60 -16.73
CA VAL A 233 -6.60 9.96 -15.58
C VAL A 233 -7.56 9.91 -14.41
N VAL A 234 -7.71 8.74 -13.79
CA VAL A 234 -8.48 8.56 -12.54
C VAL A 234 -7.58 7.91 -11.51
N VAL A 235 -7.32 8.62 -10.42
CA VAL A 235 -6.46 8.13 -9.32
C VAL A 235 -7.30 7.86 -8.10
N ALA A 236 -7.35 6.60 -7.65
CA ALA A 236 -7.85 6.27 -6.33
C ALA A 236 -6.74 6.49 -5.30
N THR A 237 -7.00 7.27 -4.27
CA THR A 237 -6.02 7.55 -3.21
C THR A 237 -6.69 7.89 -1.89
N HIS A 238 -6.01 7.58 -0.78
CA HIS A 238 -6.38 8.03 0.56
C HIS A 238 -5.68 9.35 0.92
N ASP A 239 -4.55 9.69 0.28
CA ASP A 239 -3.88 10.99 0.41
C ASP A 239 -3.89 11.76 -0.92
N PRO A 240 -4.91 12.60 -1.16
CA PRO A 240 -5.04 13.36 -2.38
C PRO A 240 -4.14 14.61 -2.45
N ARG A 241 -3.56 15.06 -1.33
CA ARG A 241 -2.85 16.34 -1.21
C ARG A 241 -1.77 16.56 -2.26
N PRO A 242 -0.85 15.60 -2.52
CA PRO A 242 0.19 15.78 -3.54
C PRO A 242 -0.35 15.94 -4.96
N MET A 243 -1.61 15.58 -5.19
CA MET A 243 -2.25 15.55 -6.51
C MET A 243 -3.25 16.68 -6.72
N CYS A 244 -3.58 17.47 -5.67
CA CYS A 244 -4.60 18.52 -5.75
C CYS A 244 -4.29 19.58 -6.80
N ASP A 245 -3.02 19.94 -6.97
CA ASP A 245 -2.59 20.94 -7.96
C ASP A 245 -2.80 20.47 -9.43
N TYR A 246 -2.95 19.19 -9.64
CA TYR A 246 -3.16 18.57 -10.96
C TYR A 246 -4.63 18.24 -11.23
N ALA A 247 -5.42 18.07 -10.19
CA ALA A 247 -6.78 17.57 -10.26
C ALA A 247 -7.75 18.58 -10.88
N THR A 248 -8.59 18.10 -11.81
CA THR A 248 -9.67 18.88 -12.43
C THR A 248 -11.03 18.62 -11.78
N CYS A 249 -11.22 17.44 -11.19
CA CYS A 249 -12.41 17.06 -10.43
C CYS A 249 -12.04 16.03 -9.36
N ALA A 250 -12.88 15.92 -8.35
CA ALA A 250 -12.66 14.97 -7.25
C ALA A 250 -13.98 14.37 -6.74
N PHE A 251 -13.91 13.10 -6.39
CA PHE A 251 -15.00 12.32 -5.87
C PHE A 251 -14.60 11.70 -4.53
N ARG A 252 -15.55 11.61 -3.61
CA ARG A 252 -15.34 10.94 -2.32
C ARG A 252 -16.29 9.77 -2.18
N LEU A 253 -15.71 8.60 -1.91
CA LEU A 253 -16.44 7.36 -1.64
C LEU A 253 -16.52 7.14 -0.14
N GLU A 254 -17.73 7.21 0.41
CA GLU A 254 -18.02 7.01 1.83
C GLU A 254 -19.28 6.14 1.96
N ALA A 255 -19.23 5.14 2.83
CA ALA A 255 -20.36 4.23 3.10
C ALA A 255 -21.02 3.66 1.84
N GLY A 256 -20.22 3.26 0.84
CA GLY A 256 -20.70 2.69 -0.42
C GLY A 256 -21.26 3.68 -1.44
N ALA A 257 -21.38 4.97 -1.10
CA ALA A 257 -21.90 6.02 -1.99
C ALA A 257 -20.78 7.01 -2.40
N VAL A 258 -20.90 7.56 -3.62
CA VAL A 258 -19.97 8.56 -4.15
C VAL A 258 -20.64 9.93 -4.19
N ARG A 259 -19.85 10.95 -3.81
CA ARG A 259 -20.24 12.36 -4.01
C ARG A 259 -19.07 13.14 -4.63
N GLU A 260 -19.37 14.09 -5.47
CA GLU A 260 -18.41 15.06 -5.97
C GLU A 260 -18.04 16.03 -4.85
N VAL A 261 -16.74 16.36 -4.76
CA VAL A 261 -16.19 17.29 -3.76
C VAL A 261 -15.29 18.31 -4.44
N ALA A 262 -15.22 19.51 -3.86
CA ALA A 262 -14.29 20.51 -4.38
C ALA A 262 -12.85 20.08 -4.12
N VAL A 263 -11.99 20.11 -5.16
CA VAL A 263 -10.57 19.76 -5.04
C VAL A 263 -9.88 20.58 -3.95
N ALA A 264 -10.19 21.86 -3.84
CA ALA A 264 -9.64 22.74 -2.80
C ALA A 264 -9.92 22.24 -1.36
N SER A 265 -11.02 21.50 -1.14
CA SER A 265 -11.32 20.92 0.17
C SER A 265 -10.43 19.75 0.55
N LEU A 266 -9.72 19.16 -0.43
CA LEU A 266 -8.81 18.04 -0.25
C LEU A 266 -7.36 18.50 0.01
N ALA A 267 -7.02 19.72 -0.38
CA ALA A 267 -5.68 20.28 -0.22
C ALA A 267 -5.36 20.71 1.22
N ALA A 268 -6.39 20.87 2.06
CA ALA A 268 -6.19 21.32 3.44
C ALA A 268 -5.37 20.29 4.25
N PRO A 269 -4.26 20.71 4.88
CA PRO A 269 -3.49 19.82 5.73
C PRO A 269 -4.35 19.36 6.91
N ARG A 270 -4.34 18.07 7.19
CA ARG A 270 -4.92 17.51 8.42
C ARG A 270 -3.78 17.24 9.40
N PRO A 271 -3.53 18.14 10.35
CA PRO A 271 -2.46 17.94 11.30
C PRO A 271 -2.76 16.70 12.14
N LEU A 272 -1.76 15.83 12.26
CA LEU A 272 -1.84 14.69 13.15
C LEU A 272 -1.65 15.20 14.59
N VAL A 273 -2.77 15.54 15.25
CA VAL A 273 -2.74 16.07 16.62
C VAL A 273 -2.73 14.89 17.60
N VAL A 274 -1.59 14.67 18.23
CA VAL A 274 -1.43 13.71 19.34
C VAL A 274 -0.66 14.39 20.48
N ASP A 275 -1.01 14.08 21.71
CA ASP A 275 -0.28 14.57 22.86
C ASP A 275 0.97 13.72 23.08
N LYS A 276 2.14 14.30 22.84
CA LYS A 276 3.42 13.63 23.08
C LYS A 276 3.71 13.32 24.54
N GLY A 277 3.05 14.00 25.46
CA GLY A 277 3.39 13.94 26.89
C GLY A 277 4.87 14.31 27.14
N THR A 278 5.20 14.62 28.36
CA THR A 278 6.59 14.82 28.81
C THR A 278 7.10 13.54 29.46
N VAL A 279 7.80 12.69 28.71
CA VAL A 279 8.50 11.54 29.31
C VAL A 279 9.96 11.92 29.51
N SER A 280 10.44 11.80 30.74
CA SER A 280 11.86 11.97 31.05
C SER A 280 12.64 10.78 30.44
N SER A 281 13.33 11.00 29.34
CA SER A 281 14.29 10.01 28.84
C SER A 281 15.45 9.91 29.82
N SER A 282 15.78 8.70 30.27
CA SER A 282 16.99 8.51 31.07
C SER A 282 18.20 8.61 30.13
N ALA A 283 19.29 9.22 30.60
CA ALA A 283 20.53 9.36 29.82
C ALA A 283 21.24 8.02 29.52
N SER A 284 20.65 6.87 29.89
CA SER A 284 21.26 5.57 29.70
C SER A 284 21.15 5.09 28.24
N GLU A 285 22.30 4.81 27.63
CA GLU A 285 22.38 4.20 26.29
C GLU A 285 21.90 2.76 26.35
N VAL A 286 20.89 2.41 25.55
CA VAL A 286 20.32 1.06 25.51
C VAL A 286 20.68 0.30 24.24
N VAL A 287 20.89 1.02 23.13
CA VAL A 287 21.35 0.47 21.85
C VAL A 287 22.47 1.31 21.30
N ALA A 288 23.54 0.67 20.85
CA ALA A 288 24.67 1.31 20.19
C ALA A 288 25.12 0.49 18.97
N ALA A 289 25.37 1.16 17.87
CA ALA A 289 26.17 0.67 16.75
C ALA A 289 27.43 1.54 16.63
N ARG A 290 28.58 0.93 16.39
CA ARG A 290 29.87 1.61 16.20
C ARG A 290 30.55 1.08 14.95
N GLU A 291 30.80 1.96 14.01
CA GLU A 291 31.42 1.65 12.71
C GLU A 291 30.80 0.40 12.05
N ALA A 292 29.47 0.31 12.05
CA ALA A 292 28.77 -0.86 11.53
C ALA A 292 28.81 -0.88 9.99
N TRP A 293 29.31 -1.98 9.43
CA TRP A 293 29.36 -2.23 7.98
C TRP A 293 28.54 -3.46 7.64
N PHE A 294 27.69 -3.36 6.62
CA PHE A 294 26.87 -4.47 6.15
C PHE A 294 26.64 -4.42 4.64
N ARG A 295 26.65 -5.60 4.03
CA ARG A 295 26.19 -5.87 2.65
C ARG A 295 25.52 -7.23 2.57
N HIS A 296 24.58 -7.39 1.64
CA HIS A 296 23.79 -8.63 1.53
C HIS A 296 24.62 -9.81 1.00
N SER A 297 25.52 -9.59 0.06
CA SER A 297 26.45 -10.60 -0.45
C SER A 297 27.86 -9.99 -0.64
N ARG A 298 28.86 -10.85 -0.89
CA ARG A 298 30.25 -10.41 -1.09
C ARG A 298 30.42 -9.55 -2.34
N ASP A 299 29.57 -9.78 -3.33
CA ASP A 299 29.62 -9.14 -4.65
C ASP A 299 28.75 -7.89 -4.75
N CYS A 300 27.98 -7.59 -3.69
CA CYS A 300 27.13 -6.39 -3.61
C CYS A 300 27.88 -5.23 -2.93
N ASP A 301 27.46 -4.02 -3.25
CA ASP A 301 27.89 -2.82 -2.58
C ASP A 301 27.54 -2.80 -1.09
N TRP A 302 28.28 -2.02 -0.32
CA TRP A 302 27.99 -1.81 1.09
C TRP A 302 26.68 -1.04 1.24
N VAL A 303 25.72 -1.62 1.98
CA VAL A 303 24.46 -0.98 2.34
C VAL A 303 24.63 -0.08 3.57
N LEU A 304 25.43 -0.53 4.55
CA LEU A 304 25.85 0.30 5.68
C LEU A 304 27.37 0.50 5.62
N ARG A 305 27.83 1.73 5.85
CA ARG A 305 29.20 2.17 5.60
C ARG A 305 29.79 2.89 6.82
N GLY A 306 30.17 2.13 7.87
CA GLY A 306 30.72 2.73 9.08
C GLY A 306 29.67 3.51 9.87
N LEU A 307 28.48 2.95 10.02
CA LEU A 307 27.37 3.61 10.67
C LEU A 307 27.54 3.61 12.19
N ASP A 308 27.37 4.81 12.78
CA ASP A 308 27.31 5.02 14.22
C ASP A 308 25.88 5.40 14.65
N LEU A 309 25.33 4.69 15.65
CA LEU A 309 24.02 4.96 16.24
C LEU A 309 24.09 4.84 17.75
N ARG A 310 23.37 5.71 18.46
CA ARG A 310 23.13 5.60 19.91
C ARG A 310 21.68 5.91 20.21
N LEU A 311 20.97 4.99 20.88
CA LEU A 311 19.61 5.20 21.39
C LEU A 311 19.64 5.26 22.90
N VAL A 312 18.90 6.20 23.47
CA VAL A 312 18.72 6.32 24.93
C VAL A 312 17.38 5.73 25.34
N CYS A 313 17.28 5.30 26.59
CA CYS A 313 16.08 4.66 27.12
C CYS A 313 14.88 5.62 27.09
N GLY A 314 13.73 5.14 26.58
CA GLY A 314 12.47 5.87 26.56
C GLY A 314 12.34 6.93 25.46
N GLU A 315 13.31 7.03 24.53
CA GLU A 315 13.18 7.95 23.39
C GLU A 315 12.40 7.33 22.23
N VAL A 316 11.70 8.17 21.48
CA VAL A 316 11.20 7.85 20.14
C VAL A 316 12.11 8.49 19.11
N ARG A 317 12.87 7.67 18.40
CA ARG A 317 13.80 8.09 17.35
C ARG A 317 13.26 7.76 15.98
N ALA A 318 13.17 8.76 15.10
CA ALA A 318 12.86 8.54 13.68
C ALA A 318 14.13 8.44 12.84
N LEU A 319 14.17 7.46 11.92
CA LEU A 319 15.15 7.35 10.85
C LEU A 319 14.46 7.82 9.55
N VAL A 320 14.96 8.90 8.98
CA VAL A 320 14.47 9.44 7.71
C VAL A 320 15.56 9.36 6.64
N GLY A 321 15.18 9.33 5.36
CA GLY A 321 16.10 9.24 4.24
C GLY A 321 15.46 8.58 3.04
N GLY A 322 16.07 8.69 1.86
CA GLY A 322 15.59 8.10 0.61
C GLY A 322 15.43 6.58 0.65
N ASN A 323 14.73 6.03 -0.32
CA ASN A 323 14.61 4.57 -0.48
C ASN A 323 16.00 3.98 -0.79
N GLY A 324 16.28 2.78 -0.25
CA GLY A 324 17.56 2.09 -0.45
C GLY A 324 18.74 2.60 0.40
N CYS A 325 18.60 3.68 1.20
CA CYS A 325 19.71 4.19 2.02
C CYS A 325 20.11 3.26 3.19
N GLY A 326 19.34 2.18 3.47
CA GLY A 326 19.71 1.17 4.48
C GLY A 326 18.86 1.17 5.76
N LYS A 327 17.74 1.90 5.85
CA LYS A 327 16.88 1.99 7.05
C LYS A 327 16.41 0.60 7.54
N SER A 328 15.76 -0.15 6.67
CA SER A 328 15.25 -1.52 6.98
C SER A 328 16.37 -2.48 7.33
N THR A 329 17.53 -2.34 6.67
CA THR A 329 18.74 -3.12 6.96
C THR A 329 19.24 -2.84 8.37
N LEU A 330 19.29 -1.56 8.77
CA LEU A 330 19.68 -1.18 10.13
C LEU A 330 18.74 -1.75 11.18
N LEU A 331 17.41 -1.66 10.96
CA LEU A 331 16.41 -2.26 11.87
C LEU A 331 16.59 -3.78 11.99
N SER A 332 16.83 -4.48 10.89
CA SER A 332 17.08 -5.93 10.86
C SER A 332 18.35 -6.33 11.61
N LEU A 333 19.41 -5.53 11.52
CA LEU A 333 20.65 -5.74 12.27
C LEU A 333 20.44 -5.53 13.78
N LEU A 334 19.70 -4.48 14.18
CA LEU A 334 19.38 -4.21 15.57
C LEU A 334 18.46 -5.27 16.17
N ALA A 335 17.53 -5.79 15.38
CA ALA A 335 16.67 -6.91 15.75
C ALA A 335 17.45 -8.25 15.88
N GLY A 336 18.70 -8.30 15.39
CA GLY A 336 19.51 -9.53 15.41
C GLY A 336 19.15 -10.54 14.32
N VAL A 337 18.32 -10.16 13.32
CA VAL A 337 17.99 -11.01 12.16
C VAL A 337 19.25 -11.28 11.33
N THR A 338 20.10 -10.28 11.20
CA THR A 338 21.40 -10.38 10.54
C THR A 338 22.50 -9.78 11.44
N LYS A 339 23.77 -9.96 11.06
CA LYS A 339 24.93 -9.45 11.83
C LYS A 339 25.80 -8.57 10.94
N PRO A 340 26.38 -7.48 11.47
CA PRO A 340 27.31 -6.65 10.72
C PRO A 340 28.58 -7.46 10.37
N GLN A 341 29.13 -7.23 9.17
CA GLN A 341 30.41 -7.84 8.78
C GLN A 341 31.62 -7.17 9.42
N LYS A 342 31.51 -5.85 9.75
CA LYS A 342 32.54 -5.09 10.48
C LYS A 342 31.85 -4.18 11.49
N GLY A 343 32.61 -3.71 12.48
CA GLY A 343 32.10 -2.88 13.56
C GLY A 343 31.49 -3.68 14.70
N ARG A 344 30.77 -3.00 15.58
CA ARG A 344 30.16 -3.61 16.79
C ARG A 344 28.76 -3.07 16.99
N MET A 345 27.85 -3.96 17.35
CA MET A 345 26.49 -3.57 17.77
C MET A 345 26.23 -4.12 19.18
N LYS A 346 25.65 -3.29 20.03
CA LYS A 346 25.24 -3.65 21.39
C LYS A 346 23.77 -3.28 21.54
N ASN A 347 22.95 -4.24 21.92
CA ASN A 347 21.55 -4.04 22.25
C ASN A 347 21.28 -4.66 23.62
N SER A 348 21.13 -3.83 24.64
CA SER A 348 20.87 -4.27 26.02
C SER A 348 19.41 -4.72 26.22
N LEU A 349 18.53 -4.43 25.25
CA LEU A 349 17.10 -4.76 25.28
C LEU A 349 16.76 -5.92 24.33
N ALA A 350 17.74 -6.65 23.81
CA ALA A 350 17.55 -7.74 22.84
C ALA A 350 16.58 -8.83 23.31
N ALA A 351 16.51 -9.08 24.63
CA ALA A 351 15.59 -10.07 25.20
C ALA A 351 14.13 -9.59 25.29
N SER A 352 13.87 -8.29 25.08
CA SER A 352 12.55 -7.68 25.17
C SER A 352 12.41 -6.65 24.04
N GLN A 353 12.57 -7.12 22.80
CA GLN A 353 12.45 -6.32 21.60
C GLN A 353 11.38 -6.90 20.66
N ALA A 354 10.80 -6.02 19.85
CA ALA A 354 9.88 -6.40 18.78
C ALA A 354 10.21 -5.63 17.50
N LEU A 355 10.08 -6.28 16.35
CA LEU A 355 10.27 -5.69 15.03
C LEU A 355 8.97 -5.80 14.22
N LEU A 356 8.43 -4.64 13.80
CA LEU A 356 7.41 -4.58 12.79
C LEU A 356 8.11 -4.42 11.42
N PRO A 357 8.07 -5.44 10.55
CA PRO A 357 8.64 -5.34 9.22
C PRO A 357 7.75 -4.48 8.31
N GLN A 358 8.30 -4.01 7.19
CA GLN A 358 7.60 -3.19 6.20
C GLN A 358 6.31 -3.84 5.68
N SER A 359 6.28 -5.18 5.55
CA SER A 359 5.07 -5.93 5.21
C SER A 359 4.51 -6.60 6.46
N PRO A 360 3.32 -6.20 6.95
CA PRO A 360 2.71 -6.81 8.13
C PRO A 360 2.42 -8.30 7.95
N LYS A 361 2.22 -8.76 6.70
CA LYS A 361 1.99 -10.17 6.36
C LYS A 361 3.11 -11.10 6.83
N ALA A 362 4.34 -10.59 6.96
CA ALA A 362 5.46 -11.37 7.47
C ALA A 362 5.29 -11.79 8.96
N LEU A 363 4.39 -11.14 9.69
CA LEU A 363 4.07 -11.46 11.08
C LEU A 363 2.76 -12.24 11.24
N LEU A 364 1.97 -12.37 10.16
CA LEU A 364 0.65 -12.98 10.19
C LEU A 364 0.73 -14.40 9.61
N ALA A 365 0.72 -15.41 10.49
CA ALA A 365 0.92 -16.82 10.15
C ALA A 365 -0.23 -17.74 10.58
N CYS A 366 -1.16 -17.25 11.42
CA CYS A 366 -2.27 -18.03 11.93
C CYS A 366 -3.50 -18.01 11.00
N GLN A 367 -4.44 -18.92 11.26
CA GLN A 367 -5.66 -19.07 10.44
C GLN A 367 -6.73 -18.04 10.76
N THR A 368 -6.75 -17.51 11.97
CA THR A 368 -7.74 -16.52 12.40
C THR A 368 -7.09 -15.30 13.04
N VAL A 369 -7.80 -14.17 13.00
CA VAL A 369 -7.38 -12.91 13.66
C VAL A 369 -7.21 -13.11 15.16
N ARG A 370 -8.08 -13.90 15.79
CA ARG A 370 -8.00 -14.24 17.19
C ARG A 370 -6.75 -15.07 17.53
N ASP A 371 -6.44 -16.06 16.71
CA ASP A 371 -5.26 -16.91 16.89
C ASP A 371 -3.97 -16.10 16.75
N GLU A 372 -3.93 -15.15 15.82
CA GLU A 372 -2.79 -14.23 15.67
C GLU A 372 -2.50 -13.46 16.96
N LEU A 373 -3.52 -12.88 17.58
CA LEU A 373 -3.35 -12.16 18.84
C LEU A 373 -3.02 -13.08 20.01
N SER A 374 -3.43 -14.37 19.96
CA SER A 374 -3.23 -15.33 21.02
C SER A 374 -1.89 -16.06 20.97
N GLU A 375 -1.24 -16.09 19.78
CA GLU A 375 -0.08 -16.93 19.48
C GLU A 375 1.04 -16.82 20.52
N TRP A 376 1.36 -15.60 20.93
CA TRP A 376 2.46 -15.36 21.88
C TRP A 376 2.01 -15.21 23.35
N GLY A 377 0.72 -15.36 23.63
CA GLY A 377 0.14 -15.10 24.95
C GLY A 377 0.80 -15.86 26.08
N ARG A 378 1.08 -17.17 25.89
CA ARG A 378 1.73 -18.01 26.91
C ARG A 378 3.14 -17.54 27.25
N GLY A 379 3.91 -17.12 26.24
CA GLY A 379 5.29 -16.65 26.40
C GLY A 379 5.38 -15.24 26.97
N ALA A 380 4.43 -14.38 26.64
CA ALA A 380 4.39 -12.98 27.02
C ALA A 380 3.54 -12.69 28.28
N GLY A 381 2.80 -13.70 28.77
CA GLY A 381 2.04 -13.60 30.02
C GLY A 381 0.71 -12.87 29.90
N TYR A 382 0.06 -12.91 28.74
CA TYR A 382 -1.30 -12.40 28.52
C TYR A 382 -2.26 -13.53 28.07
N GLY A 383 -3.56 -13.33 28.26
CA GLY A 383 -4.57 -14.35 28.02
C GLY A 383 -5.75 -13.87 27.17
N ALA A 384 -6.85 -14.63 27.21
CA ALA A 384 -8.03 -14.38 26.39
C ALA A 384 -8.66 -13.00 26.65
N ALA A 385 -8.63 -12.51 27.88
CA ALA A 385 -9.21 -11.21 28.23
C ALA A 385 -8.50 -10.04 27.54
N GLU A 386 -7.16 -10.08 27.47
CA GLU A 386 -6.35 -9.09 26.75
C GLU A 386 -6.56 -9.20 25.24
N VAL A 387 -6.74 -10.42 24.71
CA VAL A 387 -7.05 -10.65 23.29
C VAL A 387 -8.41 -10.08 22.95
N ASP A 388 -9.45 -10.31 23.76
CA ASP A 388 -10.79 -9.76 23.54
C ASP A 388 -10.78 -8.23 23.60
N THR A 389 -10.03 -7.66 24.54
CA THR A 389 -9.82 -6.21 24.62
C THR A 389 -9.13 -5.67 23.38
N ALA A 390 -8.08 -6.34 22.90
CA ALA A 390 -7.37 -5.96 21.69
C ALA A 390 -8.26 -6.02 20.45
N LEU A 391 -9.09 -7.06 20.30
CA LEU A 391 -10.07 -7.16 19.21
C LEU A 391 -11.08 -6.01 19.22
N ALA A 392 -11.55 -5.63 20.42
CA ALA A 392 -12.49 -4.50 20.58
C ALA A 392 -11.82 -3.16 20.21
N GLU A 393 -10.59 -2.91 20.70
CA GLU A 393 -9.82 -1.68 20.38
C GLU A 393 -9.49 -1.55 18.90
N LEU A 394 -9.26 -2.67 18.20
CA LEU A 394 -9.02 -2.72 16.77
C LEU A 394 -10.31 -2.62 15.94
N GLY A 395 -11.50 -2.72 16.57
CA GLY A 395 -12.77 -2.84 15.86
C GLY A 395 -12.92 -4.15 15.07
N LEU A 396 -12.12 -5.17 15.40
CA LEU A 396 -12.06 -6.45 14.68
C LEU A 396 -12.82 -7.59 15.35
N ALA A 397 -13.63 -7.32 16.40
CA ALA A 397 -14.40 -8.34 17.09
C ALA A 397 -15.32 -9.15 16.14
N HIS A 398 -15.91 -8.48 15.13
CA HIS A 398 -16.76 -9.10 14.11
C HIS A 398 -15.98 -9.97 13.09
N ALA A 399 -14.66 -9.80 13.02
CA ALA A 399 -13.76 -10.52 12.11
C ALA A 399 -12.80 -11.46 12.84
N ALA A 400 -13.05 -11.75 14.13
CA ALA A 400 -12.15 -12.54 14.98
C ALA A 400 -11.82 -13.92 14.40
N ASP A 401 -12.78 -14.56 13.74
CA ASP A 401 -12.66 -15.89 13.14
C ASP A 401 -12.30 -15.87 11.64
N ARG A 402 -12.11 -14.67 11.04
CA ARG A 402 -11.68 -14.53 9.65
C ARG A 402 -10.16 -14.73 9.53
N HIS A 403 -9.74 -15.13 8.34
CA HIS A 403 -8.32 -15.21 8.04
C HIS A 403 -7.70 -13.78 8.02
N PRO A 404 -6.51 -13.56 8.61
CA PRO A 404 -5.86 -12.24 8.64
C PRO A 404 -5.65 -11.60 7.26
N TYR A 405 -5.48 -12.41 6.22
CA TYR A 405 -5.29 -11.91 4.86
C TYR A 405 -6.58 -11.39 4.20
N ASP A 406 -7.74 -11.70 4.76
CA ASP A 406 -9.03 -11.15 4.31
C ASP A 406 -9.29 -9.73 4.85
N LEU A 407 -8.44 -9.27 5.77
CA LEU A 407 -8.48 -7.92 6.29
C LEU A 407 -7.89 -6.91 5.30
N SER A 408 -8.34 -5.65 5.38
CA SER A 408 -7.71 -4.56 4.63
C SER A 408 -6.25 -4.36 5.05
N GLY A 409 -5.43 -3.74 4.19
CA GLY A 409 -4.02 -3.46 4.50
C GLY A 409 -3.82 -2.69 5.82
N GLY A 410 -4.66 -1.68 6.09
CA GLY A 410 -4.63 -0.93 7.34
C GLY A 410 -5.00 -1.79 8.55
N GLN A 411 -6.01 -2.65 8.43
CA GLN A 411 -6.39 -3.59 9.50
C GLN A 411 -5.28 -4.63 9.76
N GLN A 412 -4.62 -5.13 8.71
CA GLN A 412 -3.45 -6.02 8.86
C GLN A 412 -2.30 -5.32 9.59
N GLN A 413 -2.06 -4.06 9.29
CA GLN A 413 -1.02 -3.26 9.95
C GLN A 413 -1.34 -3.04 11.43
N MET A 414 -2.59 -2.65 11.75
CA MET A 414 -3.04 -2.51 13.14
C MET A 414 -2.96 -3.82 13.90
N LEU A 415 -3.39 -4.93 13.28
CA LEU A 415 -3.32 -6.27 13.87
C LEU A 415 -1.88 -6.67 14.20
N ALA A 416 -0.96 -6.52 13.24
CA ALA A 416 0.45 -6.84 13.42
C ALA A 416 1.10 -5.98 14.52
N LEU A 417 0.85 -4.66 14.52
CA LEU A 417 1.36 -3.77 15.57
C LEU A 417 0.78 -4.12 16.94
N LYS A 418 -0.53 -4.38 17.06
CA LYS A 418 -1.17 -4.74 18.32
C LYS A 418 -0.63 -6.07 18.87
N LYS A 419 -0.41 -7.07 18.00
CA LYS A 419 0.24 -8.35 18.36
C LYS A 419 1.60 -8.13 19.02
N LEU A 420 2.44 -7.23 18.47
CA LEU A 420 3.73 -6.87 19.05
C LEU A 420 3.56 -6.15 20.41
N LEU A 421 2.62 -5.21 20.50
CA LEU A 421 2.39 -4.42 21.72
C LEU A 421 1.84 -5.22 22.87
N LEU A 422 1.08 -6.30 22.63
CA LEU A 422 0.63 -7.23 23.68
C LEU A 422 1.81 -7.88 24.43
N CYS A 423 2.97 -8.01 23.76
CA CYS A 423 4.19 -8.52 24.39
C CYS A 423 4.92 -7.48 25.27
N ARG A 424 4.46 -6.22 25.32
CA ARG A 424 5.06 -5.11 26.08
C ARG A 424 6.58 -4.99 25.87
N PRO A 425 7.06 -4.84 24.62
CA PRO A 425 8.48 -4.80 24.33
C PRO A 425 9.10 -3.53 24.92
N ARG A 426 10.33 -3.64 25.43
CA ARG A 426 11.13 -2.50 25.88
C ARG A 426 11.86 -1.78 24.73
N LEU A 427 12.06 -2.46 23.60
CA LEU A 427 12.55 -1.89 22.35
C LEU A 427 11.58 -2.25 21.23
N LEU A 428 11.01 -1.22 20.61
CA LEU A 428 10.12 -1.35 19.47
C LEU A 428 10.80 -0.81 18.22
N LEU A 429 11.02 -1.68 17.25
CA LEU A 429 11.62 -1.37 15.95
C LEU A 429 10.51 -1.39 14.91
N LEU A 430 10.29 -0.28 14.19
CA LEU A 430 9.17 -0.14 13.26
C LEU A 430 9.68 0.26 11.87
N ASP A 431 9.37 -0.54 10.86
CA ASP A 431 9.72 -0.26 9.48
C ASP A 431 8.47 0.19 8.70
N GLU A 432 8.42 1.46 8.34
CA GLU A 432 7.31 2.12 7.62
C GLU A 432 5.92 1.85 8.26
N PRO A 433 5.72 2.16 9.55
CA PRO A 433 4.51 1.76 10.28
C PRO A 433 3.23 2.45 9.77
N THR A 434 3.33 3.54 9.02
CA THR A 434 2.19 4.33 8.52
C THR A 434 1.96 4.19 7.02
N LYS A 435 2.74 3.34 6.34
CA LYS A 435 2.70 3.23 4.89
C LYS A 435 1.35 2.75 4.37
N GLY A 436 0.74 3.53 3.46
CA GLY A 436 -0.56 3.18 2.85
C GLY A 436 -1.75 3.22 3.81
N LEU A 437 -1.63 3.94 4.94
CA LEU A 437 -2.68 4.10 5.94
C LEU A 437 -3.42 5.42 5.77
N ASP A 438 -4.72 5.40 6.03
CA ASP A 438 -5.51 6.62 6.13
C ASP A 438 -5.24 7.38 7.45
N ASP A 439 -5.75 8.61 7.55
CA ASP A 439 -5.47 9.49 8.67
C ASP A 439 -5.94 8.92 10.03
N ASP A 440 -7.04 8.17 10.07
CA ASP A 440 -7.58 7.59 11.31
C ASP A 440 -6.69 6.47 11.84
N VAL A 441 -6.24 5.57 10.94
CA VAL A 441 -5.31 4.50 11.28
C VAL A 441 -3.93 5.06 11.64
N ARG A 442 -3.45 6.10 10.93
CA ARG A 442 -2.20 6.81 11.29
C ARG A 442 -2.28 7.40 12.69
N ALA A 443 -3.41 8.04 13.05
CA ALA A 443 -3.62 8.58 14.39
C ALA A 443 -3.66 7.47 15.46
N TRP A 444 -4.23 6.32 15.14
CA TRP A 444 -4.21 5.16 16.03
C TRP A 444 -2.78 4.64 16.25
N VAL A 445 -1.98 4.47 15.18
CA VAL A 445 -0.57 4.05 15.26
C VAL A 445 0.24 5.03 16.11
N ALA A 446 0.05 6.34 15.91
CA ALA A 446 0.73 7.38 16.69
C ALA A 446 0.42 7.25 18.20
N ARG A 447 -0.86 7.12 18.56
CA ARG A 447 -1.27 6.92 19.96
C ARG A 447 -0.70 5.63 20.54
N ALA A 448 -0.70 4.55 19.79
CA ALA A 448 -0.16 3.26 20.23
C ALA A 448 1.36 3.33 20.53
N ILE A 449 2.13 4.02 19.68
CA ILE A 449 3.57 4.25 19.89
C ILE A 449 3.81 5.12 21.13
N LEU A 450 3.08 6.23 21.27
CA LEU A 450 3.23 7.13 22.42
C LEU A 450 2.80 6.47 23.73
N HIS A 451 1.78 5.60 23.69
CA HIS A 451 1.40 4.80 24.85
C HIS A 451 2.49 3.80 25.24
N ALA A 452 3.05 3.05 24.28
CA ALA A 452 4.17 2.14 24.54
C ALA A 452 5.39 2.89 25.14
N ARG A 453 5.70 4.09 24.62
CA ARG A 453 6.73 4.97 25.19
C ARG A 453 6.41 5.38 26.63
N ALA A 454 5.18 5.75 26.93
CA ALA A 454 4.75 6.11 28.29
C ALA A 454 4.88 4.93 29.26
N GLU A 455 4.75 3.70 28.78
CA GLU A 455 5.02 2.46 29.52
C GLU A 455 6.54 2.12 29.62
N GLY A 456 7.43 2.96 29.08
CA GLY A 456 8.87 2.83 29.17
C GLY A 456 9.55 2.15 27.97
N ALA A 457 8.86 1.96 26.85
CA ALA A 457 9.48 1.45 25.63
C ALA A 457 10.37 2.50 24.98
N THR A 458 11.49 2.06 24.42
CA THR A 458 12.33 2.82 23.49
C THR A 458 11.88 2.47 22.07
N VAL A 459 11.68 3.47 21.22
CA VAL A 459 11.15 3.26 19.87
C VAL A 459 12.15 3.78 18.83
N LEU A 460 12.45 2.95 17.84
CA LEU A 460 13.16 3.36 16.62
C LEU A 460 12.26 3.06 15.43
N LEU A 461 11.85 4.10 14.72
CA LEU A 461 10.99 3.95 13.56
C LEU A 461 11.68 4.47 12.29
N ALA A 462 11.62 3.72 11.20
CA ALA A 462 12.03 4.14 9.87
C ALA A 462 10.78 4.54 9.10
N THR A 463 10.75 5.77 8.57
CA THR A 463 9.62 6.25 7.78
C THR A 463 10.00 7.45 6.90
N HIS A 464 9.19 7.69 5.87
CA HIS A 464 9.22 8.90 5.04
C HIS A 464 8.04 9.84 5.34
N ASP A 465 7.16 9.50 6.27
CA ASP A 465 6.00 10.31 6.68
C ASP A 465 6.43 11.41 7.67
N MET A 466 6.77 12.59 7.14
CA MET A 466 7.29 13.70 7.95
C MET A 466 6.29 14.24 8.95
N ALA A 467 5.00 14.29 8.60
CA ALA A 467 3.94 14.72 9.52
C ALA A 467 3.80 13.75 10.71
N PHE A 468 3.96 12.45 10.45
CA PHE A 468 3.97 11.45 11.51
C PHE A 468 5.23 11.57 12.39
N VAL A 469 6.40 11.78 11.78
CA VAL A 469 7.65 12.03 12.52
C VAL A 469 7.53 13.25 13.43
N GLU A 470 6.99 14.36 12.93
CA GLU A 470 6.75 15.56 13.74
C GLU A 470 5.84 15.27 14.94
N ALA A 471 4.79 14.46 14.72
CA ALA A 471 3.81 14.14 15.75
C ALA A 471 4.36 13.22 16.86
N VAL A 472 5.26 12.25 16.56
CA VAL A 472 5.62 11.21 17.53
C VAL A 472 7.09 11.21 17.96
N ALA A 473 8.04 11.67 17.11
CA ALA A 473 9.44 11.53 17.37
C ALA A 473 10.01 12.62 18.29
N ASP A 474 10.92 12.25 19.18
CA ASP A 474 11.69 13.19 20.00
C ASP A 474 12.91 13.72 19.23
N ARG A 475 13.53 12.83 18.47
CA ARG A 475 14.70 13.13 17.65
C ARG A 475 14.58 12.48 16.28
N VAL A 476 15.22 13.10 15.30
CA VAL A 476 15.29 12.61 13.92
C VAL A 476 16.74 12.36 13.55
N SER A 477 17.00 11.22 12.93
CA SER A 477 18.29 10.88 12.33
C SER A 477 18.13 10.78 10.82
N LEU A 478 18.90 11.57 10.08
CA LEU A 478 18.93 11.51 8.62
C LEU A 478 19.94 10.47 8.15
N MET A 479 19.46 9.50 7.38
CA MET A 479 20.29 8.45 6.81
C MET A 479 20.53 8.70 5.32
N PHE A 480 21.80 8.73 4.93
CA PHE A 480 22.25 8.92 3.56
C PHE A 480 23.48 8.06 3.29
N ASP A 481 23.54 7.40 2.12
CA ASP A 481 24.65 6.54 1.68
C ASP A 481 25.16 5.54 2.75
N GLY A 482 24.21 4.91 3.47
CA GLY A 482 24.51 3.90 4.50
C GLY A 482 25.07 4.47 5.82
N GLN A 483 25.01 5.78 6.03
CA GLN A 483 25.48 6.47 7.24
C GLN A 483 24.40 7.34 7.86
N LEU A 484 24.51 7.66 9.14
CA LEU A 484 23.71 8.71 9.77
C LEU A 484 24.47 10.04 9.67
N THR A 485 23.95 10.95 8.86
CA THR A 485 24.59 12.26 8.60
C THR A 485 24.35 13.25 9.71
N CYS A 486 23.18 13.22 10.34
CA CYS A 486 22.85 14.04 11.50
C CYS A 486 21.85 13.34 12.41
N THR A 487 21.78 13.80 13.64
CA THR A 487 20.76 13.42 14.63
C THR A 487 20.42 14.66 15.47
N GLN A 488 19.20 15.17 15.30
CA GLN A 488 18.74 16.42 15.91
C GLN A 488 17.42 16.22 16.66
N PRO A 489 17.06 17.06 17.64
CA PRO A 489 15.70 17.19 18.12
C PRO A 489 14.75 17.46 16.96
N THR A 490 13.54 16.91 17.03
CA THR A 490 12.56 16.98 15.92
C THR A 490 12.27 18.42 15.46
N ALA A 491 12.11 19.35 16.42
CA ALA A 491 11.83 20.76 16.10
C ALA A 491 13.01 21.43 15.35
N GLU A 492 14.25 21.15 15.76
CA GLU A 492 15.45 21.70 15.11
C GLU A 492 15.62 21.08 13.72
N PHE A 493 15.41 19.76 13.58
CA PHE A 493 15.51 19.09 12.29
C PHE A 493 14.57 19.70 11.25
N PHE A 494 13.31 19.97 11.60
CA PHE A 494 12.37 20.56 10.67
C PHE A 494 12.59 22.06 10.42
N ALA A 495 13.16 22.78 11.38
CA ALA A 495 13.54 24.16 11.19
C ALA A 495 14.70 24.33 10.20
N ASP A 496 15.69 23.43 10.28
CA ASP A 496 16.91 23.46 9.47
C ASP A 496 16.71 22.76 8.10
N SER A 497 15.73 21.89 7.98
CA SER A 497 15.54 21.08 6.77
C SER A 497 14.83 21.88 5.68
N TRP A 498 15.33 21.75 4.46
CA TRP A 498 14.72 22.37 3.28
C TRP A 498 13.78 21.41 2.53
N LEU A 499 14.15 20.14 2.46
CA LEU A 499 13.41 19.10 1.69
C LEU A 499 12.51 18.25 2.57
N TYR A 500 12.93 17.94 3.80
CA TYR A 500 12.16 17.14 4.75
C TYR A 500 11.31 18.07 5.62
N ARG A 501 10.09 18.36 5.17
CA ARG A 501 9.09 19.17 5.89
C ARG A 501 7.79 18.40 6.00
N PRO A 502 7.04 18.53 7.15
CA PRO A 502 5.73 17.92 7.32
C PRO A 502 4.68 18.43 6.36
#